data_b0f9c9423be7406b18c8f4db1d5cb31f
#
_entry.id   b0f9c9423be7406b18c8f4db1d5cb31f
#
_cell.length_a   1.000
_cell.length_b   1.000
_cell.length_c   1.000
_cell.angle_alpha   90.00
_cell.angle_beta   90.00
_cell.angle_gamma   90.00
#
_symmetry.space_group_name_H-M   'P 1'
#
loop_
_entity.id
_entity.type
_entity.pdbx_description
1 polymer ?
#
loop_
_entity_poly.entity_id
_entity_poly.type
_entity_poly.pdbx_seq_one_letter_code
_entity_poly.pdbx_strand_id
1 'polypeptide(L)'
;MTTTSEKILSEMERMGRMKIKDLCAQIGWQYQKFRRRIKANDFSPEDLALIAQSMNTLQPYLPPTTVEALTGDPPLPDVLEINGVKYRKVE
;
A
#
# COMPACT_ATOMS: atom_id res chain seq x y z
N MET A 1 14.62 8.80 1.71
CA MET A 1 13.89 7.83 0.91
C MET A 1 12.88 7.11 1.79
N THR A 2 11.66 6.94 1.30
CA THR A 2 10.61 6.37 2.11
C THR A 2 10.59 4.85 1.95
N THR A 3 10.61 4.13 3.06
CA THR A 3 10.57 2.68 3.02
C THR A 3 9.15 2.18 2.85
N THR A 4 9.01 0.90 2.52
CA THR A 4 7.69 0.27 2.43
C THR A 4 6.95 0.39 3.77
N SER A 5 7.67 0.19 4.86
CA SER A 5 7.07 0.32 6.19
C SER A 5 6.51 1.72 6.40
N GLU A 6 7.25 2.74 6.01
CA GLU A 6 6.79 4.11 6.14
C GLU A 6 5.58 4.38 5.27
N LYS A 7 5.58 3.80 4.07
CA LYS A 7 4.42 3.94 3.18
C LYS A 7 3.19 3.29 3.77
N ILE A 8 3.34 2.12 4.36
CA ILE A 8 2.23 1.44 5.01
C ILE A 8 1.66 2.29 6.15
N LEU A 9 2.54 2.81 6.99
CA LEU A 9 2.11 3.62 8.11
C LEU A 9 1.45 4.91 7.63
N SER A 10 1.99 5.50 6.58
CA SER A 10 1.42 6.70 5.98
C SER A 10 0.03 6.44 5.43
N GLU A 11 -0.16 5.30 4.77
CA GLU A 11 -1.48 4.93 4.25
C GLU A 11 -2.46 4.66 5.38
N MET A 12 -2.01 4.05 6.46
CA MET A 12 -2.87 3.85 7.62
C MET A 12 -3.34 5.16 8.20
N GLU A 13 -2.46 6.15 8.21
CA GLU A 13 -2.82 7.49 8.67
C GLU A 13 -3.84 8.12 7.73
N ARG A 14 -3.60 8.02 6.43
CA ARG A 14 -4.50 8.55 5.41
C ARG A 14 -5.88 7.91 5.51
N MET A 15 -5.92 6.63 5.87
CA MET A 15 -7.16 5.87 5.98
C MET A 15 -7.87 6.08 7.31
N GLY A 16 -7.72 7.26 7.88
CA GLY A 16 -8.45 7.60 9.11
C GLY A 16 -7.74 7.22 10.37
N ARG A 17 -6.43 7.24 10.36
CA ARG A 17 -5.61 6.89 11.52
C ARG A 17 -5.90 5.46 11.98
N MET A 18 -5.86 4.56 11.02
CA MET A 18 -6.13 3.16 11.28
C MET A 18 -5.13 2.62 12.30
N LYS A 19 -5.63 1.84 13.25
CA LYS A 19 -4.77 1.28 14.28
C LYS A 19 -4.18 -0.03 13.80
N ILE A 20 -2.94 -0.28 14.21
CA ILE A 20 -2.26 -1.52 13.84
C ILE A 20 -3.06 -2.73 14.31
N LYS A 21 -3.66 -2.64 15.50
CA LYS A 21 -4.44 -3.76 16.02
C LYS A 21 -5.62 -4.10 15.12
N ASP A 22 -6.29 -3.07 14.63
CA ASP A 22 -7.46 -3.29 13.77
C ASP A 22 -7.02 -3.90 12.46
N LEU A 23 -5.94 -3.40 11.89
CA LEU A 23 -5.43 -3.95 10.65
C LEU A 23 -4.99 -5.40 10.83
N CYS A 24 -4.30 -5.69 11.92
CA CYS A 24 -3.85 -7.06 12.19
C CYS A 24 -5.03 -8.01 12.35
N ALA A 25 -6.09 -7.55 13.02
CA ALA A 25 -7.26 -8.38 13.18
C ALA A 25 -7.90 -8.70 11.82
N GLN A 26 -7.90 -7.72 10.93
CA GLN A 26 -8.46 -7.91 9.61
C GLN A 26 -7.61 -8.88 8.78
N ILE A 27 -6.29 -8.78 8.89
CA ILE A 27 -5.38 -9.62 8.12
C ILE A 27 -5.26 -11.01 8.73
N GLY A 28 -5.50 -11.12 10.02
CA GLY A 28 -5.29 -12.39 10.73
C GLY A 28 -3.88 -12.56 11.23
N TRP A 29 -3.14 -11.49 11.37
CA TRP A 29 -1.77 -11.54 11.88
C TRP A 29 -1.76 -11.15 13.35
N GLN A 30 -0.75 -11.65 14.06
CA GLN A 30 -0.50 -11.17 15.41
C GLN A 30 0.13 -9.80 15.36
N TYR A 31 -0.20 -9.00 16.35
CA TYR A 31 0.31 -7.64 16.46
C TYR A 31 1.84 -7.61 16.41
N GLN A 32 2.47 -8.52 17.14
CA GLN A 32 3.93 -8.56 17.19
C GLN A 32 4.54 -8.95 15.85
N LYS A 33 3.85 -9.81 15.10
CA LYS A 33 4.33 -10.19 13.78
C LYS A 33 4.34 -8.96 12.86
N PHE A 34 3.27 -8.18 12.88
CA PHE A 34 3.18 -7.01 12.04
C PHE A 34 4.25 -5.99 12.43
N ARG A 35 4.42 -5.76 13.72
CA ARG A 35 5.43 -4.82 14.18
C ARG A 35 6.83 -5.24 13.79
N ARG A 36 7.10 -6.53 13.84
CA ARG A 36 8.37 -7.06 13.43
C ARG A 36 8.64 -6.84 11.96
N ARG A 37 7.61 -7.05 11.14
CA ARG A 37 7.72 -6.81 9.71
C ARG A 37 7.94 -5.33 9.39
N ILE A 38 7.24 -4.47 10.10
CA ILE A 38 7.41 -3.02 9.94
C ILE A 38 8.85 -2.62 10.27
N LYS A 39 9.36 -3.14 11.37
CA LYS A 39 10.71 -2.79 11.80
C LYS A 39 11.75 -3.31 10.84
N ALA A 40 11.55 -4.51 10.31
CA ALA A 40 12.48 -5.11 9.36
C ALA A 40 12.29 -4.62 7.94
N ASN A 41 11.17 -3.92 7.68
CA ASN A 41 10.79 -3.49 6.34
C ASN A 41 10.76 -4.69 5.39
N ASP A 42 10.15 -5.78 5.85
CA ASP A 42 10.18 -7.06 5.16
C ASP A 42 8.75 -7.48 4.84
N PHE A 43 8.30 -7.14 3.64
CA PHE A 43 6.95 -7.46 3.17
C PHE A 43 7.03 -8.07 1.80
N SER A 44 6.40 -9.23 1.64
CA SER A 44 6.30 -9.86 0.33
C SER A 44 5.17 -9.19 -0.47
N PRO A 45 5.14 -9.39 -1.78
CA PRO A 45 4.03 -8.87 -2.59
C PRO A 45 2.67 -9.36 -2.10
N GLU A 46 2.59 -10.61 -1.66
CA GLU A 46 1.36 -11.14 -1.10
C GLU A 46 0.96 -10.43 0.19
N ASP A 47 1.94 -10.14 1.02
CA ASP A 47 1.69 -9.41 2.25
C ASP A 47 1.12 -8.04 1.94
N LEU A 48 1.70 -7.36 0.96
CA LEU A 48 1.24 -6.02 0.59
C LEU A 48 -0.16 -6.05 -0.01
N ALA A 49 -0.45 -7.06 -0.81
CA ALA A 49 -1.79 -7.20 -1.36
C ALA A 49 -2.81 -7.41 -0.25
N LEU A 50 -2.46 -8.22 0.72
CA LEU A 50 -3.34 -8.50 1.84
C LEU A 50 -3.56 -7.25 2.70
N ILE A 51 -2.49 -6.51 2.94
CA ILE A 51 -2.58 -5.28 3.72
C ILE A 51 -3.45 -4.26 3.01
N ALA A 52 -3.23 -4.07 1.71
CA ALA A 52 -4.01 -3.11 0.95
C ALA A 52 -5.49 -3.50 0.94
N GLN A 53 -5.79 -4.76 0.72
CA GLN A 53 -7.16 -5.22 0.72
C GLN A 53 -7.82 -5.00 2.08
N SER A 54 -7.08 -5.27 3.14
CA SER A 54 -7.62 -5.11 4.49
C SER A 54 -7.87 -3.66 4.83
N MET A 55 -6.97 -2.78 4.41
CA MET A 55 -7.19 -1.35 4.61
C MET A 55 -8.46 -0.89 3.91
N ASN A 56 -8.66 -1.33 2.68
CA ASN A 56 -9.83 -0.93 1.91
C ASN A 56 -11.12 -1.50 2.50
N THR A 57 -11.03 -2.67 3.10
CA THR A 57 -12.19 -3.27 3.77
C THR A 57 -12.55 -2.49 5.03
N LEU A 58 -11.53 -2.04 5.77
CA LEU A 58 -11.76 -1.31 7.01
C LEU A 58 -12.24 0.11 6.77
N GLN A 59 -11.83 0.70 5.66
CA GLN A 59 -12.21 2.08 5.33
C GLN A 59 -12.76 2.16 3.91
N PRO A 60 -13.94 1.60 3.67
CA PRO A 60 -14.48 1.54 2.31
C PRO A 60 -14.92 2.89 1.78
N TYR A 61 -15.00 3.91 2.63
CA TYR A 61 -15.45 5.24 2.21
C TYR A 61 -14.34 6.10 1.66
N LEU A 62 -13.10 5.67 1.83
CA LEU A 62 -11.95 6.45 1.37
C LEU A 62 -11.45 5.89 0.06
N PRO A 63 -10.71 6.69 -0.71
CA PRO A 63 -10.10 6.17 -1.92
C PRO A 63 -9.24 4.95 -1.58
N PRO A 64 -9.34 3.89 -2.38
CA PRO A 64 -8.64 2.66 -2.03
C PRO A 64 -7.12 2.83 -2.10
N THR A 65 -6.44 2.10 -1.23
CA THR A 65 -5.00 2.03 -1.33
C THR A 65 -4.65 0.87 -2.25
N THR A 66 -3.46 0.94 -2.85
CA THR A 66 -3.01 -0.07 -3.78
C THR A 66 -1.65 -0.59 -3.33
N VAL A 67 -1.24 -1.72 -3.91
CA VAL A 67 0.08 -2.26 -3.61
C VAL A 67 1.15 -1.26 -4.03
N GLU A 68 0.94 -0.60 -5.15
CA GLU A 68 1.88 0.41 -5.63
C GLU A 68 2.05 1.55 -4.62
N ALA A 69 0.97 1.95 -3.98
CA ALA A 69 1.06 2.99 -2.97
C ALA A 69 1.88 2.53 -1.78
N LEU A 70 1.82 1.25 -1.46
CA LEU A 70 2.56 0.71 -0.33
C LEU A 70 4.03 0.46 -0.64
N THR A 71 4.32 0.07 -1.87
CA THR A 71 5.70 -0.16 -2.28
C THR A 71 6.41 1.13 -2.63
N GLY A 72 5.64 2.14 -3.01
CA GLY A 72 6.24 3.37 -3.46
C GLY A 72 6.62 3.35 -4.92
N ASP A 73 6.36 2.24 -5.60
CA ASP A 73 6.64 2.17 -7.02
C ASP A 73 5.52 2.88 -7.77
N PRO A 74 5.85 3.76 -8.69
CA PRO A 74 4.80 4.39 -9.46
C PRO A 74 4.14 3.35 -10.36
N PRO A 75 2.84 3.49 -10.58
CA PRO A 75 2.20 2.62 -11.55
C PRO A 75 2.78 2.89 -12.93
N LEU A 76 2.65 1.92 -13.80
CA LEU A 76 3.07 2.13 -15.17
C LEU A 76 2.37 3.35 -15.71
N PRO A 77 3.10 4.24 -16.38
CA PRO A 77 2.48 5.46 -16.86
C PRO A 77 1.41 5.14 -17.89
N ASP A 78 0.31 5.83 -17.75
CA ASP A 78 -0.73 5.74 -18.75
C ASP A 78 -0.27 6.33 -20.04
N VAL A 79 0.64 7.24 -19.95
CA VAL A 79 1.23 7.82 -21.11
C VAL A 79 2.47 7.05 -21.39
N LEU A 80 2.50 6.45 -22.54
CA LEU A 80 3.68 5.75 -22.94
C LEU A 80 4.48 6.68 -23.81
N GLU A 81 5.75 6.74 -23.52
CA GLU A 81 6.64 7.47 -24.37
C GLU A 81 7.12 6.52 -25.39
N ILE A 82 6.61 6.66 -26.54
CA ILE A 82 7.03 5.83 -27.65
C ILE A 82 7.60 6.73 -28.69
N ASN A 83 8.79 6.47 -29.09
CA ASN A 83 9.44 7.28 -30.10
C ASN A 83 9.67 8.71 -29.63
N GLY A 84 9.81 8.87 -28.37
CA GLY A 84 9.97 10.19 -27.83
C GLY A 84 8.69 11.01 -27.84
N VAL A 85 7.61 10.41 -28.26
CA VAL A 85 6.33 11.06 -28.22
C VAL A 85 5.53 10.46 -27.10
N LYS A 86 4.91 11.29 -26.35
CA LYS A 86 4.08 10.79 -25.30
C LYS A 86 2.77 10.40 -25.85
N TYR A 87 2.40 9.20 -25.59
CA TYR A 87 1.09 8.74 -25.95
C TYR A 87 0.28 8.64 -24.73
N ARG A 88 -0.78 9.36 -24.75
CA ARG A 88 -1.71 9.20 -23.70
C ARG A 88 -2.65 8.15 -24.10
N LYS A 89 -3.13 7.53 -23.26
CA LYS A 89 -4.10 6.61 -23.58
C LYS A 89 -5.23 7.23 -24.18
N VAL A 90 -4.45 7.37 -24.92
CA VAL A 90 -4.39 8.11 -25.13
C VAL A 90 -4.99 8.27 -25.37
N GLU A 91 -4.71 8.38 -25.72
CA GLU A 91 -4.26 8.82 -25.49
C GLU A 91 -4.58 9.08 -25.40
#